data_65e0203dae7c823328d47df240e4005e
#
_entry.id   65e0203dae7c823328d47df240e4005e
#
_cell.length_a   1.000
_cell.length_b   1.000
_cell.length_c   1.000
_cell.angle_alpha   90.00
_cell.angle_beta   90.00
_cell.angle_gamma   90.00
#
_symmetry.space_group_name_H-M   'P 1'
#
loop_
_entity.id
_entity.type
_entity.pdbx_description
1 polymer ?
#
loop_
_entity_poly.entity_id
_entity_poly.type
_entity_poly.pdbx_seq_one_letter_code
_entity_poly.pdbx_strand_id
1 'polypeptide(L)'
;AAARDRQEARARPPRPEERHPEERRPEERPEPRPEPVAGRAPPVAGRVATGWGEAGPSGPHRGITFAASPGARVVSPCTGRAVYAAPFRSYGLLLIVDCGGEYHFVLAGLDRLDVAAGQRLLAGEPVGLLAGPGGPGASLYVELRRGGRPVDPRPWFAGRG
;
A
#
# COMPACT_ATOMS: atom_id res chain seq x y z
N ALA A 1 -48.56 52.65 9.19
CA ALA A 1 -47.77 52.29 8.24
C ALA A 1 -46.64 51.59 8.77
N ALA A 2 -46.15 52.01 9.69
CA ALA A 2 -45.12 51.32 10.20
C ALA A 2 -45.45 50.02 10.60
N ALA A 3 -46.49 49.78 10.92
CA ALA A 3 -46.85 48.56 11.34
C ALA A 3 -46.57 47.50 10.48
N ARG A 4 -46.84 47.70 9.35
CA ARG A 4 -46.71 46.66 8.53
C ARG A 4 -45.40 46.28 8.45
N ASP A 5 -44.61 47.07 8.54
CA ASP A 5 -43.33 46.68 8.35
C ASP A 5 -42.94 45.76 9.36
N ARG A 6 -43.31 45.91 10.45
CA ARG A 6 -42.91 45.15 11.33
C ARG A 6 -43.30 43.83 11.18
N GLN A 7 -44.26 43.61 10.63
CA GLN A 7 -44.70 42.39 10.56
C GLN A 7 -43.95 41.67 9.68
N GLU A 8 -43.46 42.09 8.73
CA GLU A 8 -42.81 41.39 7.82
C GLU A 8 -41.57 41.08 8.43
N ALA A 9 -41.11 41.69 9.22
CA ALA A 9 -39.93 41.44 9.75
C ALA A 9 -39.93 40.15 10.43
N ARG A 10 -40.84 39.88 11.15
CA ARG A 10 -40.84 38.76 11.79
C ARG A 10 -41.13 37.69 11.08
N ALA A 11 -41.17 37.68 10.05
CA ALA A 11 -41.59 36.64 9.32
C ALA A 11 -40.61 35.59 9.23
N ARG A 12 -39.65 35.56 9.27
CA ARG A 12 -38.86 34.62 8.99
C ARG A 12 -38.35 33.86 10.03
N PRO A 13 -38.54 32.96 10.13
CA PRO A 13 -38.11 32.14 11.08
C PRO A 13 -36.99 31.45 10.59
N PRO A 14 -36.25 31.18 11.23
CA PRO A 14 -35.11 30.55 10.78
C PRO A 14 -35.36 29.19 10.61
N ARG A 15 -34.80 28.62 10.16
CA ARG A 15 -35.02 27.39 9.90
C ARG A 15 -34.13 26.66 10.60
N PRO A 16 -34.20 26.06 11.12
CA PRO A 16 -33.50 25.33 11.93
C PRO A 16 -32.98 24.18 11.35
N GLU A 17 -33.50 23.69 10.81
CA GLU A 17 -33.21 22.62 10.28
C GLU A 17 -32.05 22.47 9.81
N GLU A 18 -31.59 23.20 9.57
CA GLU A 18 -30.54 23.10 9.00
C GLU A 18 -29.66 22.42 9.80
N ARG A 19 -29.82 22.17 10.71
CA ARG A 19 -29.03 21.62 11.41
C ARG A 19 -28.83 20.40 11.04
N HIS A 20 -28.55 19.99 10.57
CA HIS A 20 -28.49 18.98 10.13
C HIS A 20 -27.79 18.12 10.40
N PRO A 21 -27.90 17.68 10.37
CA PRO A 21 -27.61 16.64 10.50
C PRO A 21 -26.45 16.18 10.18
N GLU A 22 -26.02 16.41 9.62
CA GLU A 22 -25.05 16.06 9.18
C GLU A 22 -24.11 15.99 9.99
N GLU A 23 -24.23 16.54 10.62
CA GLU A 23 -23.37 16.54 11.33
C GLU A 23 -23.18 15.29 11.78
N ARG A 24 -23.76 14.65 11.70
CA ARG A 24 -23.65 13.53 12.02
C ARG A 24 -22.82 12.92 11.29
N ARG A 25 -21.91 13.02 11.10
CA ARG A 25 -21.13 12.53 10.43
C ARG A 25 -20.83 11.43 10.99
N PRO A 26 -20.77 10.79 10.83
CA PRO A 26 -20.62 9.70 11.22
C PRO A 26 -19.57 9.37 11.85
N GLU A 27 -19.30 9.34 12.28
CA GLU A 27 -18.54 9.03 12.76
C GLU A 27 -17.83 8.41 12.76
N GLU A 28 -17.49 8.21 12.74
CA GLU A 28 -16.78 7.70 12.72
C GLU A 28 -16.52 6.69 13.36
N ARG A 29 -16.89 5.78 13.07
CA ARG A 29 -16.74 4.75 13.50
C ARG A 29 -15.40 4.53 13.32
N PRO A 30 -14.73 4.04 14.06
CA PRO A 30 -13.40 3.83 13.87
C PRO A 30 -13.29 2.88 12.85
N GLU A 31 -12.52 3.10 11.99
CA GLU A 31 -12.37 2.26 11.01
C GLU A 31 -11.75 1.12 11.56
N PRO A 32 -12.04 0.08 11.28
CA PRO A 32 -11.47 -1.08 11.73
C PRO A 32 -10.15 -1.08 11.21
N ARG A 33 -9.19 -1.36 11.85
CA ARG A 33 -8.01 -1.35 11.43
C ARG A 33 -7.90 -2.28 10.51
N PRO A 34 -7.39 -2.08 9.51
CA PRO A 34 -7.33 -2.95 8.48
C PRO A 34 -6.48 -4.04 8.85
N GLU A 35 -6.92 -5.14 8.76
CA GLU A 35 -6.16 -6.19 8.98
C GLU A 35 -5.42 -6.45 7.82
N PRO A 36 -4.22 -6.89 7.79
CA PRO A 36 -3.47 -7.26 6.61
C PRO A 36 -4.30 -8.24 5.85
N VAL A 37 -4.38 -8.06 4.58
CA VAL A 37 -5.14 -8.93 3.75
C VAL A 37 -4.24 -10.05 3.32
N ALA A 38 -4.30 -11.18 3.95
CA ALA A 38 -3.46 -12.31 3.60
C ALA A 38 -4.05 -13.04 2.43
N GLY A 39 -3.34 -13.96 1.86
CA GLY A 39 -3.88 -14.76 0.77
C GLY A 39 -3.74 -14.16 -0.58
N ARG A 40 -3.06 -13.08 -0.71
CA ARG A 40 -2.90 -12.47 -1.98
C ARG A 40 -1.74 -13.04 -2.71
N ALA A 41 -1.75 -12.91 -3.98
CA ALA A 41 -0.64 -13.33 -4.80
C ALA A 41 0.61 -12.54 -4.45
N PRO A 42 1.77 -13.10 -4.68
CA PRO A 42 3.00 -12.35 -4.48
C PRO A 42 3.03 -11.14 -5.40
N PRO A 43 3.89 -10.18 -5.14
CA PRO A 43 3.91 -8.95 -5.94
C PRO A 43 4.42 -9.13 -7.35
N VAL A 44 4.93 -10.30 -7.70
CA VAL A 44 5.35 -10.55 -9.06
C VAL A 44 5.13 -12.02 -9.36
N ALA A 45 4.78 -12.32 -10.60
CA ALA A 45 4.64 -13.71 -11.02
C ALA A 45 6.04 -14.23 -11.28
N GLY A 46 6.48 -15.17 -10.49
CA GLY A 46 7.81 -15.70 -10.62
C GLY A 46 8.01 -16.83 -9.64
N ARG A 47 9.23 -17.35 -9.62
CA ARG A 47 9.55 -18.42 -8.71
C ARG A 47 10.47 -17.90 -7.64
N VAL A 48 10.47 -18.54 -6.52
CA VAL A 48 11.36 -18.15 -5.44
C VAL A 48 12.76 -18.60 -5.77
N ALA A 49 13.65 -17.62 -5.93
CA ALA A 49 15.05 -17.91 -6.16
C ALA A 49 15.80 -18.05 -4.84
N THR A 50 15.45 -17.23 -3.85
CA THR A 50 16.05 -17.31 -2.53
C THR A 50 14.93 -17.13 -1.53
N GLY A 51 14.81 -18.06 -0.60
CA GLY A 51 13.71 -18.03 0.35
C GLY A 51 14.05 -17.38 1.66
N TRP A 52 13.03 -17.17 2.44
CA TRP A 52 13.18 -16.58 3.76
C TRP A 52 13.99 -17.52 4.64
N GLY A 53 14.97 -16.96 5.31
CA GLY A 53 15.78 -17.72 6.23
C GLY A 53 16.89 -18.55 5.62
N GLU A 54 16.99 -18.59 4.28
CA GLU A 54 18.05 -19.33 3.66
C GLU A 54 19.40 -18.74 4.02
N ALA A 55 20.38 -19.57 4.20
CA ALA A 55 21.70 -19.12 4.58
C ALA A 55 22.32 -18.29 3.48
N GLY A 56 22.98 -17.25 3.84
CA GLY A 56 23.66 -16.38 2.90
C GLY A 56 24.93 -15.85 3.52
N PRO A 57 25.71 -15.10 2.77
CA PRO A 57 27.01 -14.62 3.25
C PRO A 57 26.90 -13.73 4.47
N SER A 58 25.80 -13.02 4.60
CA SER A 58 25.62 -12.11 5.72
C SER A 58 24.65 -12.65 6.75
N GLY A 59 24.39 -13.94 6.73
CA GLY A 59 23.44 -14.53 7.64
C GLY A 59 22.19 -14.94 6.91
N PRO A 60 21.18 -15.37 7.62
CA PRO A 60 19.93 -15.82 6.98
C PRO A 60 19.28 -14.70 6.23
N HIS A 61 18.71 -15.03 5.06
CA HIS A 61 18.00 -14.03 4.29
C HIS A 61 16.75 -13.58 5.00
N ARG A 62 16.50 -12.28 5.01
CA ARG A 62 15.37 -11.70 5.70
C ARG A 62 14.25 -11.31 4.78
N GLY A 63 14.21 -11.87 3.62
CA GLY A 63 13.19 -11.62 2.63
C GLY A 63 13.20 -12.73 1.63
N ILE A 64 12.46 -12.54 0.54
CA ILE A 64 12.38 -13.52 -0.52
C ILE A 64 12.78 -12.85 -1.80
N THR A 65 13.59 -13.51 -2.62
CA THR A 65 13.91 -13.00 -3.94
C THR A 65 13.16 -13.84 -4.96
N PHE A 66 12.39 -13.19 -5.80
CA PHE A 66 11.66 -13.86 -6.86
C PHE A 66 12.39 -13.66 -8.18
N ALA A 67 12.53 -14.72 -8.96
CA ALA A 67 13.04 -14.61 -10.30
C ALA A 67 11.83 -14.62 -11.23
N ALA A 68 11.80 -13.70 -12.17
CA ALA A 68 10.62 -13.52 -13.00
C ALA A 68 11.03 -13.36 -14.46
N SER A 69 10.07 -13.27 -15.34
CA SER A 69 10.35 -13.04 -16.74
C SER A 69 10.78 -11.59 -16.96
N PRO A 70 11.60 -11.35 -17.98
CA PRO A 70 12.01 -9.97 -18.27
C PRO A 70 10.79 -9.08 -18.46
N GLY A 71 10.82 -7.91 -17.87
CA GLY A 71 9.73 -6.96 -18.00
C GLY A 71 8.51 -7.30 -17.18
N ALA A 72 8.62 -8.23 -16.24
CA ALA A 72 7.47 -8.66 -15.46
C ALA A 72 6.85 -7.49 -14.70
N ARG A 73 5.52 -7.52 -14.60
CA ARG A 73 4.81 -6.48 -13.89
C ARG A 73 4.85 -6.73 -12.40
N VAL A 74 5.09 -5.69 -11.64
CA VAL A 74 5.10 -5.76 -10.19
C VAL A 74 3.82 -5.10 -9.70
N VAL A 75 3.13 -5.74 -8.76
CA VAL A 75 1.88 -5.21 -8.22
C VAL A 75 2.01 -5.03 -6.72
N SER A 76 1.16 -4.20 -6.17
CA SER A 76 1.20 -3.93 -4.74
C SER A 76 0.75 -5.17 -3.97
N PRO A 77 1.50 -5.57 -2.95
CA PRO A 77 1.14 -6.76 -2.18
C PRO A 77 0.03 -6.52 -1.17
N CYS A 78 -0.39 -5.28 -1.02
CA CYS A 78 -1.41 -4.96 -0.03
C CYS A 78 -2.11 -3.67 -0.41
N THR A 79 -3.24 -3.43 0.20
CA THR A 79 -3.89 -2.14 0.11
C THR A 79 -3.26 -1.24 1.16
N GLY A 80 -2.76 -0.12 0.75
CA GLY A 80 -2.06 0.77 1.67
C GLY A 80 -1.58 2.02 1.00
N ARG A 81 -0.43 2.50 1.40
CA ARG A 81 0.09 3.74 0.86
C ARG A 81 1.57 3.61 0.59
N ALA A 82 2.02 4.09 -0.54
CA ALA A 82 3.44 4.13 -0.83
C ALA A 82 4.08 5.18 0.07
N VAL A 83 5.09 4.81 0.81
CA VAL A 83 5.75 5.77 1.69
C VAL A 83 7.17 6.06 1.22
N TYR A 84 7.69 5.29 0.28
CA TYR A 84 8.98 5.58 -0.32
C TYR A 84 8.97 5.01 -1.74
N ALA A 85 9.41 5.76 -2.72
CA ALA A 85 9.44 5.30 -4.11
C ALA A 85 10.55 6.04 -4.82
N ALA A 86 11.73 5.46 -4.88
CA ALA A 86 12.89 6.15 -5.42
C ALA A 86 14.07 5.20 -5.50
N PRO A 87 15.14 5.58 -6.17
CA PRO A 87 16.35 4.76 -6.15
C PRO A 87 16.93 4.67 -4.75
N PHE A 88 17.52 3.54 -4.42
CA PHE A 88 18.11 3.37 -3.12
C PHE A 88 19.41 2.62 -3.25
N ARG A 89 20.52 3.33 -3.20
CA ARG A 89 21.85 2.75 -3.28
C ARG A 89 21.97 1.82 -4.47
N SER A 90 22.47 0.63 -4.29
CA SER A 90 22.67 -0.29 -5.38
C SER A 90 21.50 -1.23 -5.58
N TYR A 91 20.40 -1.00 -4.85
CA TYR A 91 19.25 -1.88 -4.95
C TYR A 91 18.33 -1.56 -6.11
N GLY A 92 18.64 -0.54 -6.91
CA GLY A 92 17.76 -0.12 -7.96
C GLY A 92 16.60 0.69 -7.40
N LEU A 93 15.47 0.66 -8.06
CA LEU A 93 14.33 1.39 -7.54
C LEU A 93 13.71 0.58 -6.42
N LEU A 94 13.31 1.27 -5.38
CA LEU A 94 12.79 0.64 -4.19
C LEU A 94 11.46 1.27 -3.85
N LEU A 95 10.49 0.43 -3.52
CA LEU A 95 9.17 0.88 -3.12
C LEU A 95 8.88 0.33 -1.75
N ILE A 96 8.43 1.18 -0.84
CA ILE A 96 7.98 0.73 0.46
C ILE A 96 6.51 1.06 0.57
N VAL A 97 5.69 0.08 0.92
CA VAL A 97 4.25 0.24 1.06
C VAL A 97 3.86 0.01 2.50
N ASP A 98 3.17 0.97 3.08
CA ASP A 98 2.64 0.85 4.43
C ASP A 98 1.30 0.16 4.28
N CYS A 99 1.20 -1.06 4.78
CA CYS A 99 0.01 -1.87 4.65
C CYS A 99 -0.92 -1.75 5.86
N GLY A 100 -0.58 -0.92 6.83
CA GLY A 100 -1.38 -0.80 8.04
C GLY A 100 -0.97 -1.84 9.06
N GLY A 101 -1.39 -1.65 10.29
CA GLY A 101 -1.09 -2.62 11.34
C GLY A 101 0.38 -2.80 11.61
N GLU A 102 1.18 -1.77 11.35
CA GLU A 102 2.62 -1.81 11.51
C GLU A 102 3.33 -2.66 10.47
N TYR A 103 2.64 -3.11 9.43
CA TYR A 103 3.26 -3.90 8.38
C TYR A 103 3.71 -3.02 7.22
N HIS A 104 4.92 -3.27 6.75
CA HIS A 104 5.45 -2.58 5.59
C HIS A 104 6.08 -3.61 4.66
N PHE A 105 5.82 -3.48 3.37
CA PHE A 105 6.54 -4.29 2.39
C PHE A 105 7.60 -3.44 1.73
N VAL A 106 8.77 -4.02 1.54
CA VAL A 106 9.86 -3.39 0.81
C VAL A 106 10.04 -4.20 -0.46
N LEU A 107 9.94 -3.56 -1.60
CA LEU A 107 10.14 -4.19 -2.89
C LEU A 107 11.34 -3.53 -3.54
N ALA A 108 12.35 -4.30 -3.85
CA ALA A 108 13.60 -3.75 -4.38
C ALA A 108 13.98 -4.44 -5.67
N GLY A 109 14.54 -3.70 -6.59
CA GLY A 109 14.98 -4.24 -7.87
C GLY A 109 14.11 -3.86 -9.03
N LEU A 110 13.18 -2.95 -8.85
CA LEU A 110 12.36 -2.52 -9.96
C LEU A 110 13.19 -1.70 -10.94
N ASP A 111 12.85 -1.82 -12.21
CA ASP A 111 13.49 -1.02 -13.23
C ASP A 111 12.66 0.23 -13.53
N ARG A 112 11.38 0.18 -13.23
CA ARG A 112 10.51 1.31 -13.42
C ARG A 112 9.48 1.35 -12.31
N LEU A 113 9.23 2.54 -11.76
CA LEU A 113 8.19 2.75 -10.78
C LEU A 113 7.12 3.61 -11.39
N ASP A 114 5.87 3.21 -11.23
CA ASP A 114 4.74 3.95 -11.77
C ASP A 114 3.94 4.64 -10.68
N VAL A 115 4.42 4.63 -9.46
CA VAL A 115 3.73 5.25 -8.33
C VAL A 115 4.72 6.14 -7.59
N ALA A 116 4.18 7.05 -6.84
CA ALA A 116 4.99 8.01 -6.08
C ALA A 116 4.69 7.89 -4.60
N ALA A 117 5.64 8.32 -3.79
CA ALA A 117 5.43 8.34 -2.34
C ALA A 117 4.19 9.17 -2.02
N GLY A 118 3.39 8.70 -1.11
CA GLY A 118 2.16 9.34 -0.72
C GLY A 118 0.93 8.80 -1.42
N GLN A 119 1.11 8.03 -2.48
CA GLN A 119 -0.02 7.56 -3.26
C GLN A 119 -0.66 6.36 -2.60
N ARG A 120 -1.98 6.31 -2.61
CA ARG A 120 -2.69 5.16 -2.09
C ARG A 120 -2.69 4.07 -3.12
N LEU A 121 -2.59 2.83 -2.67
CA LEU A 121 -2.50 1.68 -3.54
C LEU A 121 -3.51 0.64 -3.12
N LEU A 122 -4.04 -0.08 -4.10
CA LEU A 122 -4.90 -1.21 -3.81
C LEU A 122 -4.07 -2.48 -4.01
N ALA A 123 -4.37 -3.51 -3.25
CA ALA A 123 -3.71 -4.79 -3.43
C ALA A 123 -3.88 -5.24 -4.88
N GLY A 124 -2.81 -5.64 -5.51
CA GLY A 124 -2.85 -6.08 -6.90
C GLY A 124 -2.72 -4.98 -7.92
N GLU A 125 -2.68 -3.73 -7.49
CA GLU A 125 -2.55 -2.62 -8.40
C GLU A 125 -1.14 -2.57 -8.97
N PRO A 126 -0.94 -2.36 -10.27
CA PRO A 126 0.41 -2.29 -10.84
C PRO A 126 1.20 -1.14 -10.28
N VAL A 127 2.43 -1.40 -9.92
CA VAL A 127 3.29 -0.35 -9.36
C VAL A 127 4.58 -0.18 -10.14
N GLY A 128 4.92 -1.09 -11.04
CA GLY A 128 6.12 -0.93 -11.82
C GLY A 128 6.48 -2.16 -12.60
N LEU A 129 7.66 -2.18 -13.15
CA LEU A 129 8.14 -3.28 -13.97
C LEU A 129 9.55 -3.67 -13.58
N LEU A 130 9.88 -4.92 -13.80
CA LEU A 130 11.25 -5.39 -13.66
C LEU A 130 12.00 -5.17 -14.96
N ALA A 131 13.30 -5.40 -14.95
CA ALA A 131 14.13 -5.14 -16.11
C ALA A 131 13.69 -5.98 -17.29
N GLY A 132 13.79 -5.41 -18.46
CA GLY A 132 13.41 -6.09 -19.69
C GLY A 132 14.52 -6.97 -20.23
N PRO A 133 14.33 -7.51 -21.44
CA PRO A 133 15.30 -8.38 -22.04
C PRO A 133 16.61 -7.64 -22.24
N GLY A 134 17.69 -8.32 -22.00
CA GLY A 134 18.99 -7.71 -22.16
C GLY A 134 19.44 -6.89 -20.99
N GLY A 135 18.61 -6.76 -19.99
CA GLY A 135 19.00 -6.03 -18.81
C GLY A 135 19.64 -6.93 -17.79
N PRO A 136 19.79 -6.44 -16.59
CA PRO A 136 20.52 -7.15 -15.54
C PRO A 136 19.79 -8.36 -14.99
N GLY A 137 18.70 -8.70 -15.45
CA GLY A 137 17.96 -9.82 -14.91
C GLY A 137 16.73 -9.35 -14.20
N ALA A 138 15.68 -10.15 -14.28
CA ALA A 138 14.42 -9.76 -13.71
C ALA A 138 14.25 -10.46 -12.39
N SER A 139 14.59 -9.79 -11.33
CA SER A 139 14.36 -10.35 -10.01
C SER A 139 13.83 -9.26 -9.08
N LEU A 140 13.03 -9.66 -8.13
CA LEU A 140 12.46 -8.73 -7.17
C LEU A 140 12.73 -9.24 -5.78
N TYR A 141 13.33 -8.40 -4.95
CA TYR A 141 13.54 -8.73 -3.55
C TYR A 141 12.36 -8.18 -2.76
N VAL A 142 11.78 -9.01 -1.93
CA VAL A 142 10.58 -8.66 -1.17
C VAL A 142 10.82 -8.90 0.30
N GLU A 143 10.63 -7.88 1.11
CA GLU A 143 10.81 -8.00 2.53
C GLU A 143 9.55 -7.50 3.20
N LEU A 144 9.04 -8.25 4.17
CA LEU A 144 7.91 -7.83 4.96
C LEU A 144 8.43 -7.45 6.33
N ARG A 145 8.07 -6.28 6.79
CA ARG A 145 8.51 -5.82 8.10
C ARG A 145 7.29 -5.55 8.96
N ARG A 146 7.39 -5.88 10.23
CA ARG A 146 6.34 -5.58 11.17
C ARG A 146 6.99 -4.85 12.32
N GLY A 147 6.56 -3.63 12.58
CA GLY A 147 7.17 -2.83 13.63
C GLY A 147 8.65 -2.61 13.41
N GLY A 148 9.06 -2.53 12.14
CA GLY A 148 10.46 -2.29 11.83
C GLY A 148 11.33 -3.53 11.77
N ARG A 149 10.80 -4.71 12.01
CA ARG A 149 11.59 -5.92 11.96
C ARG A 149 11.18 -6.81 10.85
N PRO A 150 12.11 -7.43 10.12
CA PRO A 150 11.76 -8.36 9.07
C PRO A 150 11.05 -9.57 9.64
N VAL A 151 9.98 -9.98 8.99
CA VAL A 151 9.24 -11.18 9.39
C VAL A 151 9.02 -12.02 8.14
N ASP A 152 8.69 -13.29 8.33
CA ASP A 152 8.49 -14.23 7.24
C ASP A 152 7.29 -13.78 6.40
N PRO A 153 7.47 -13.51 5.12
CA PRO A 153 6.36 -13.04 4.29
C PRO A 153 5.48 -14.17 3.75
N ARG A 154 5.90 -15.42 3.87
CA ARG A 154 5.14 -16.50 3.28
C ARG A 154 3.69 -16.58 3.74
N PRO A 155 3.38 -16.41 5.02
CA PRO A 155 1.98 -16.47 5.43
C PRO A 155 1.12 -15.38 4.79
N TRP A 156 1.71 -14.26 4.44
CA TRP A 156 0.97 -13.19 3.81
C TRP A 156 0.43 -13.63 2.46
N PHE A 157 1.24 -14.37 1.70
CA PHE A 157 0.84 -14.79 0.37
C PHE A 157 0.10 -16.11 0.35
N ALA A 158 0.20 -16.86 1.41
CA ALA A 158 -0.35 -18.19 1.40
C ALA A 158 -1.81 -18.27 1.58
N GLY A 159 -2.37 -17.45 1.99
CA GLY A 159 -3.69 -17.59 2.30
C GLY A 159 -4.59 -18.25 1.51
N ARG A 160 -4.90 -18.58 1.47
CA ARG A 160 -5.61 -18.97 0.85
C ARG A 160 -6.37 -19.18 0.68
N GLY A 161 -6.35 -19.08 0.69
CA GLY A 161 -7.04 -19.43 0.28
C GLY A 161 -7.65 -19.71 0.21
#